data_a10c9fd4c8b40cd682db75dae813610f
#
_entry.id   a10c9fd4c8b40cd682db75dae813610f
#
_cell.length_a   1.000
_cell.length_b   1.000
_cell.length_c   1.000
_cell.angle_alpha   90.00
_cell.angle_beta   90.00
_cell.angle_gamma   90.00
#
_symmetry.space_group_name_H-M   'P 1'
#
loop_
_entity.id
_entity.type
_entity.pdbx_description
1 polymer ?
#
loop_
_entity_poly.entity_id
_entity_poly.type
_entity_poly.pdbx_seq_one_letter_code
_entity_poly.pdbx_strand_id
1 'polypeptide(L)'
;TRPDGHTPPGFNLELTRSVRDAVRTATDDRVLVVAQGSIVDTDQAEWAITDGIADAVEMTRAQLSDAELVAKLRRGEATRIRPCTLSNQRSQVRDNRNPIVSSLGDPFTGHETEDQPVEGTALHPRDVVVVGGGPAGLEAARVAALRGHSVTLYEASDRFGGMMRTAAKGPGWARMDLLADWLVGECRHLGVEL
;
A
#
# COMPACT_ATOMS: atom_id res chain seq x y z
N THR A 1 -3.32 3.32 -22.06
CA THR A 1 -3.88 3.83 -20.78
C THR A 1 -3.36 2.97 -19.65
N ARG A 2 -2.93 3.59 -18.57
CA ARG A 2 -2.49 2.89 -17.36
C ARG A 2 -3.67 2.88 -16.39
N PRO A 3 -4.17 1.70 -15.96
CA PRO A 3 -5.31 1.63 -15.06
C PRO A 3 -4.99 2.28 -13.72
N ASP A 4 -5.96 3.03 -13.21
CA ASP A 4 -5.92 3.71 -11.91
C ASP A 4 -7.14 3.35 -11.07
N GLY A 5 -7.48 4.14 -10.07
CA GLY A 5 -8.62 3.91 -9.19
C GLY A 5 -9.99 3.90 -9.86
N HIS A 6 -10.10 4.33 -11.12
CA HIS A 6 -11.34 4.24 -11.91
C HIS A 6 -11.49 2.89 -12.62
N THR A 7 -10.43 2.08 -12.64
CA THR A 7 -10.46 0.72 -13.19
C THR A 7 -10.48 -0.27 -12.04
N PRO A 8 -11.39 -1.24 -12.03
CA PRO A 8 -11.45 -2.23 -10.96
C PRO A 8 -10.12 -2.96 -10.77
N PRO A 9 -9.67 -3.22 -9.52
CA PRO A 9 -8.55 -4.10 -9.27
C PRO A 9 -8.76 -5.47 -9.92
N GLY A 10 -7.70 -6.04 -10.51
CA GLY A 10 -7.79 -7.36 -11.15
C GLY A 10 -8.59 -7.40 -12.45
N PHE A 11 -8.78 -6.28 -13.13
CA PHE A 11 -9.61 -6.16 -14.34
C PHE A 11 -9.24 -7.14 -15.48
N ASN A 12 -8.03 -7.70 -15.45
CA ASN A 12 -7.54 -8.66 -16.46
C ASN A 12 -7.71 -10.13 -16.05
N LEU A 13 -8.24 -10.43 -14.87
CA LEU A 13 -8.22 -11.80 -14.34
C LEU A 13 -9.05 -12.78 -15.20
N GLU A 14 -10.20 -12.37 -15.72
CA GLU A 14 -11.01 -13.20 -16.61
C GLU A 14 -10.29 -13.53 -17.92
N LEU A 15 -9.67 -12.51 -18.54
CA LEU A 15 -8.85 -12.70 -19.73
C LEU A 15 -7.63 -13.59 -19.42
N THR A 16 -6.99 -13.39 -18.28
CA THR A 16 -5.85 -14.20 -17.84
C THR A 16 -6.23 -15.67 -17.71
N ARG A 17 -7.41 -15.98 -17.14
CA ARG A 17 -7.94 -17.36 -17.06
C ARG A 17 -8.04 -17.99 -18.46
N SER A 18 -8.68 -17.28 -19.40
CA SER A 18 -8.85 -17.77 -20.77
C SER A 18 -7.49 -18.02 -21.46
N VAL A 19 -6.53 -17.14 -21.26
CA VAL A 19 -5.16 -17.30 -21.79
C VAL A 19 -4.47 -18.50 -21.14
N ARG A 20 -4.58 -18.65 -19.81
CA ARG A 20 -3.98 -19.78 -19.09
C ARG A 20 -4.52 -21.12 -19.57
N ASP A 21 -5.83 -21.23 -19.75
CA ASP A 21 -6.46 -22.47 -20.25
C ASP A 21 -5.96 -22.83 -21.64
N ALA A 22 -5.84 -21.86 -22.55
CA ALA A 22 -5.30 -22.05 -23.88
C ALA A 22 -3.81 -22.46 -23.85
N VAL A 23 -3.01 -21.81 -23.03
CA VAL A 23 -1.57 -22.09 -22.85
C VAL A 23 -1.36 -23.50 -22.30
N ARG A 24 -2.11 -23.90 -21.27
CA ARG A 24 -2.06 -25.24 -20.67
C ARG A 24 -2.33 -26.32 -21.71
N THR A 25 -3.38 -26.13 -22.49
CA THR A 25 -3.75 -27.06 -23.56
C THR A 25 -2.66 -27.16 -24.62
N ALA A 26 -2.09 -26.01 -25.03
CA ALA A 26 -1.09 -25.96 -26.09
C ALA A 26 0.31 -26.46 -25.70
N THR A 27 0.64 -26.38 -24.39
CA THR A 27 2.00 -26.63 -23.89
C THR A 27 2.13 -27.82 -22.96
N ASP A 28 1.04 -28.51 -22.69
CA ASP A 28 1.00 -29.63 -21.73
C ASP A 28 1.51 -29.17 -20.34
N ASP A 29 0.97 -28.06 -19.85
CA ASP A 29 1.31 -27.40 -18.55
C ASP A 29 2.78 -26.97 -18.38
N ARG A 30 3.57 -26.89 -19.46
CA ARG A 30 5.00 -26.53 -19.34
C ARG A 30 5.26 -25.04 -19.24
N VAL A 31 4.28 -24.18 -19.54
CA VAL A 31 4.44 -22.72 -19.54
C VAL A 31 3.54 -22.12 -18.46
N LEU A 32 4.15 -21.36 -17.56
CA LEU A 32 3.45 -20.67 -16.48
C LEU A 32 2.87 -19.34 -16.97
N VAL A 33 1.69 -18.99 -16.46
CA VAL A 33 1.00 -17.75 -16.77
C VAL A 33 0.94 -16.87 -15.52
N VAL A 34 1.46 -15.65 -15.62
CA VAL A 34 1.48 -14.65 -14.56
C VAL A 34 0.35 -13.65 -14.77
N ALA A 35 -0.54 -13.51 -13.78
CA ALA A 35 -1.60 -12.51 -13.82
C ALA A 35 -1.04 -11.10 -13.55
N GLN A 36 -1.46 -10.16 -14.36
CA GLN A 36 -1.21 -8.72 -14.24
C GLN A 36 -2.52 -7.95 -14.29
N GLY A 37 -2.55 -6.74 -13.75
CA GLY A 37 -3.69 -5.84 -13.95
C GLY A 37 -4.26 -5.30 -12.65
N SER A 38 -3.49 -4.46 -11.98
CA SER A 38 -3.92 -3.79 -10.73
C SER A 38 -4.26 -4.77 -9.60
N ILE A 39 -3.57 -5.89 -9.52
CA ILE A 39 -3.66 -6.79 -8.35
C ILE A 39 -2.87 -6.11 -7.23
N VAL A 40 -3.57 -5.58 -6.25
CA VAL A 40 -2.96 -4.80 -5.15
C VAL A 40 -3.40 -5.26 -3.77
N ASP A 41 -4.37 -6.16 -3.72
CA ASP A 41 -4.88 -6.77 -2.51
C ASP A 41 -4.45 -8.23 -2.44
N THR A 42 -3.99 -8.65 -1.28
CA THR A 42 -3.44 -10.00 -1.07
C THR A 42 -4.48 -11.10 -1.21
N ASP A 43 -5.72 -10.84 -0.76
CA ASP A 43 -6.82 -11.78 -0.89
C ASP A 43 -7.19 -12.01 -2.36
N GLN A 44 -7.10 -10.96 -3.20
CA GLN A 44 -7.32 -11.08 -4.65
C GLN A 44 -6.19 -11.88 -5.31
N ALA A 45 -4.94 -11.69 -4.84
CA ALA A 45 -3.79 -12.45 -5.32
C ALA A 45 -3.91 -13.93 -4.97
N GLU A 46 -4.27 -14.24 -3.73
CA GLU A 46 -4.51 -15.60 -3.24
C GLU A 46 -5.63 -16.27 -4.04
N TRP A 47 -6.76 -15.57 -4.21
CA TRP A 47 -7.88 -16.09 -5.00
C TRP A 47 -7.47 -16.37 -6.45
N ALA A 48 -6.70 -15.50 -7.08
CA ALA A 48 -6.28 -15.70 -8.47
C ALA A 48 -5.44 -16.98 -8.66
N ILE A 49 -4.67 -17.37 -7.64
CA ILE A 49 -3.87 -18.61 -7.67
C ILE A 49 -4.74 -19.81 -7.31
N THR A 50 -5.47 -19.76 -6.20
CA THR A 50 -6.25 -20.90 -5.68
C THR A 50 -7.40 -21.29 -6.59
N ASP A 51 -8.01 -20.31 -7.28
CA ASP A 51 -9.08 -20.55 -8.25
C ASP A 51 -8.54 -20.91 -9.67
N GLY A 52 -7.22 -21.07 -9.80
CA GLY A 52 -6.58 -21.51 -11.02
C GLY A 52 -6.65 -20.50 -12.17
N ILE A 53 -6.71 -19.19 -11.85
CA ILE A 53 -6.71 -18.12 -12.87
C ILE A 53 -5.30 -17.92 -13.44
N ALA A 54 -4.30 -18.03 -12.58
CA ALA A 54 -2.90 -17.87 -12.93
C ALA A 54 -2.01 -18.77 -12.07
N ASP A 55 -0.75 -18.93 -12.47
CA ASP A 55 0.26 -19.67 -11.71
C ASP A 55 1.04 -18.78 -10.76
N ALA A 56 1.07 -17.48 -11.05
CA ALA A 56 1.63 -16.43 -10.21
C ALA A 56 0.93 -15.09 -10.45
N VAL A 57 1.17 -14.11 -9.58
CA VAL A 57 0.62 -12.77 -9.71
C VAL A 57 1.70 -11.70 -9.62
N GLU A 58 1.54 -10.62 -10.39
CA GLU A 58 2.38 -9.44 -10.30
C GLU A 58 1.67 -8.36 -9.48
N MET A 59 2.34 -7.90 -8.42
CA MET A 59 1.81 -6.91 -7.46
C MET A 59 2.69 -5.66 -7.36
N THR A 60 3.22 -5.17 -8.49
CA THR A 60 4.20 -4.07 -8.54
C THR A 60 3.81 -2.86 -7.68
N ARG A 61 2.59 -2.32 -7.86
CA ARG A 61 2.17 -1.13 -7.11
C ARG A 61 1.86 -1.39 -5.64
N ALA A 62 1.48 -2.60 -5.29
CA ALA A 62 1.34 -2.97 -3.89
C ALA A 62 2.72 -3.00 -3.20
N GLN A 63 3.73 -3.55 -3.85
CA GLN A 63 5.10 -3.58 -3.33
C GLN A 63 5.77 -2.19 -3.32
N LEU A 64 5.41 -1.29 -4.26
CA LEU A 64 5.80 0.13 -4.18
C LEU A 64 5.17 0.86 -2.98
N SER A 65 3.99 0.43 -2.55
CA SER A 65 3.32 0.98 -1.37
C SER A 65 3.81 0.37 -0.07
N ASP A 66 4.27 -0.89 -0.12
CA ASP A 66 4.82 -1.62 1.02
C ASP A 66 5.90 -2.60 0.55
N ALA A 67 7.16 -2.22 0.70
CA ALA A 67 8.30 -3.06 0.31
C ALA A 67 8.34 -4.39 1.10
N GLU A 68 7.79 -4.42 2.31
CA GLU A 68 7.72 -5.59 3.18
C GLU A 68 6.47 -6.47 2.97
N LEU A 69 5.65 -6.22 1.96
CA LEU A 69 4.38 -6.91 1.72
C LEU A 69 4.50 -8.44 1.89
N VAL A 70 5.43 -9.06 1.17
CA VAL A 70 5.62 -10.52 1.21
C VAL A 70 6.13 -10.99 2.58
N ALA A 71 7.03 -10.23 3.20
CA ALA A 71 7.55 -10.55 4.53
C ALA A 71 6.44 -10.49 5.59
N LYS A 72 5.59 -9.46 5.55
CA LYS A 72 4.42 -9.33 6.44
C LYS A 72 3.43 -10.47 6.26
N LEU A 73 3.13 -10.86 5.01
CA LEU A 73 2.28 -12.03 4.75
C LEU A 73 2.83 -13.31 5.38
N ARG A 74 4.12 -13.57 5.21
CA ARG A 74 4.77 -14.76 5.79
C ARG A 74 4.75 -14.78 7.32
N ARG A 75 4.69 -13.59 7.96
CA ARG A 75 4.55 -13.47 9.42
C ARG A 75 3.09 -13.47 9.90
N GLY A 76 2.11 -13.55 9.00
CA GLY A 76 0.69 -13.48 9.35
C GLY A 76 0.21 -12.06 9.70
N GLU A 77 0.94 -11.04 9.26
CA GLU A 77 0.69 -9.62 9.54
C GLU A 77 -0.01 -8.91 8.38
N ALA A 78 -0.96 -9.57 7.71
CA ALA A 78 -1.64 -9.03 6.52
C ALA A 78 -2.29 -7.67 6.76
N THR A 79 -2.85 -7.44 7.95
CA THR A 79 -3.49 -6.17 8.33
C THR A 79 -2.50 -5.00 8.44
N ARG A 80 -1.22 -5.27 8.54
CA ARG A 80 -0.14 -4.29 8.61
C ARG A 80 0.42 -3.92 7.23
N ILE A 81 -0.04 -4.55 6.17
CA ILE A 81 0.37 -4.20 4.81
C ILE A 81 -0.24 -2.85 4.45
N ARG A 82 0.61 -1.89 4.07
CA ARG A 82 0.18 -0.57 3.63
C ARG A 82 -0.57 -0.69 2.29
N PRO A 83 -1.83 -0.26 2.20
CA PRO A 83 -2.63 -0.43 0.99
C PRO A 83 -2.18 0.51 -0.14
N CYS A 84 -2.19 0.00 -1.36
CA CYS A 84 -2.02 0.82 -2.55
C CYS A 84 -3.32 1.58 -2.86
N THR A 85 -3.24 2.89 -3.05
CA THR A 85 -4.40 3.74 -3.35
C THR A 85 -4.82 3.72 -4.83
N LEU A 86 -4.03 3.10 -5.70
CA LEU A 86 -4.24 3.09 -7.17
C LEU A 86 -4.32 4.48 -7.82
N SER A 87 -3.85 5.52 -7.16
CA SER A 87 -3.91 6.89 -7.66
C SER A 87 -3.01 7.13 -8.88
N ASN A 88 -2.03 6.27 -9.14
CA ASN A 88 -0.97 6.43 -10.13
C ASN A 88 -0.15 7.73 -9.96
N GLN A 89 -0.38 8.49 -8.93
CA GLN A 89 0.45 9.63 -8.59
C GLN A 89 1.77 9.13 -8.04
N ARG A 90 2.88 9.62 -8.62
CA ARG A 90 4.25 9.29 -8.25
C ARG A 90 4.70 7.82 -8.49
N SER A 91 3.80 6.87 -8.69
CA SER A 91 4.14 5.47 -8.97
C SER A 91 4.49 5.19 -10.44
N GLN A 92 4.75 6.24 -11.22
CA GLN A 92 5.06 6.16 -12.65
C GLN A 92 6.07 7.23 -13.03
N VAL A 93 7.07 6.86 -13.82
CA VAL A 93 7.94 7.82 -14.50
C VAL A 93 7.13 8.63 -15.50
N ARG A 94 7.01 9.91 -15.27
CA ARG A 94 6.31 10.86 -16.15
C ARG A 94 7.27 11.78 -16.92
N ASP A 95 8.45 12.02 -16.39
CA ASP A 95 9.50 12.81 -17.00
C ASP A 95 10.81 12.03 -16.93
N ASN A 96 11.39 11.72 -18.08
CA ASN A 96 12.66 10.99 -18.15
C ASN A 96 13.84 11.76 -17.54
N ARG A 97 13.70 13.06 -17.31
CA ARG A 97 14.68 13.90 -16.60
C ARG A 97 14.56 13.77 -15.08
N ASN A 98 13.43 13.29 -14.60
CA ASN A 98 13.19 12.99 -13.19
C ASN A 98 12.53 11.60 -13.08
N PRO A 99 13.32 10.53 -13.17
CA PRO A 99 12.80 9.16 -13.24
C PRO A 99 12.37 8.58 -11.88
N ILE A 100 12.31 9.39 -10.83
CA ILE A 100 11.97 8.91 -9.49
C ILE A 100 10.55 8.34 -9.49
N VAL A 101 10.44 7.09 -9.08
CA VAL A 101 9.18 6.40 -8.77
C VAL A 101 9.01 6.40 -7.26
N SER A 102 7.88 6.86 -6.77
CA SER A 102 7.57 6.89 -5.34
C SER A 102 6.12 6.48 -5.08
N SER A 103 5.72 6.35 -3.84
CA SER A 103 4.34 6.05 -3.45
C SER A 103 3.65 7.28 -2.87
N LEU A 104 2.37 7.47 -3.18
CA LEU A 104 1.57 8.50 -2.51
C LEU A 104 1.38 8.19 -1.02
N GLY A 105 1.26 6.92 -0.71
CA GLY A 105 0.99 6.44 0.65
C GLY A 105 2.25 6.22 1.49
N ASP A 106 3.43 6.20 0.88
CA ASP A 106 4.70 5.99 1.56
C ASP A 106 5.71 7.09 1.22
N PRO A 107 5.97 8.02 2.14
CA PRO A 107 6.90 9.12 1.89
C PRO A 107 8.35 8.67 1.73
N PHE A 108 8.72 7.47 2.21
CA PHE A 108 10.08 6.94 2.13
C PHE A 108 10.40 6.32 0.75
N THR A 109 9.39 5.77 0.06
CA THR A 109 9.59 5.13 -1.25
C THR A 109 10.14 6.12 -2.28
N GLY A 110 11.28 5.78 -2.87
CA GLY A 110 12.03 6.58 -3.83
C GLY A 110 13.06 7.53 -3.19
N HIS A 111 13.20 7.51 -1.86
CA HIS A 111 14.14 8.32 -1.09
C HIS A 111 15.06 7.45 -0.20
N GLU A 112 15.10 6.15 -0.42
CA GLU A 112 15.76 5.14 0.42
C GLU A 112 17.26 5.39 0.59
N THR A 113 17.90 6.09 -0.35
CA THR A 113 19.32 6.43 -0.31
C THR A 113 19.62 7.79 0.31
N GLU A 114 18.59 8.63 0.49
CA GLU A 114 18.73 10.00 0.97
C GLU A 114 18.25 10.14 2.41
N ASP A 115 17.14 9.48 2.71
CA ASP A 115 16.49 9.55 4.01
C ASP A 115 17.11 8.56 5.01
N GLN A 116 17.13 8.95 6.28
CA GLN A 116 17.52 8.03 7.36
C GLN A 116 16.47 6.91 7.47
N PRO A 117 16.92 5.68 7.77
CA PRO A 117 15.99 4.58 8.00
C PRO A 117 14.89 4.97 9.01
N VAL A 118 13.65 4.68 8.67
CA VAL A 118 12.50 4.94 9.55
C VAL A 118 12.58 4.10 10.82
N GLU A 119 13.15 2.91 10.71
CA GLU A 119 13.31 1.97 11.81
C GLU A 119 14.53 2.27 12.68
N GLY A 120 14.43 1.87 13.93
CA GLY A 120 15.49 2.00 14.91
C GLY A 120 15.17 3.02 16.01
N THR A 121 15.67 2.75 17.20
CA THR A 121 15.39 3.56 18.39
C THR A 121 16.18 4.87 18.36
N ALA A 122 15.53 5.97 18.59
CA ALA A 122 16.18 7.27 18.81
C ALA A 122 17.13 7.21 19.99
N LEU A 123 18.29 7.87 19.88
CA LEU A 123 19.29 7.94 20.97
C LEU A 123 18.69 8.56 22.26
N HIS A 124 17.74 9.46 22.09
CA HIS A 124 17.05 10.15 23.19
C HIS A 124 15.54 10.09 22.94
N PRO A 125 14.82 9.05 23.42
CA PRO A 125 13.37 8.99 23.38
C PRO A 125 12.76 10.23 24.06
N ARG A 126 11.65 10.72 23.50
CA ARG A 126 10.96 11.94 23.97
C ARG A 126 9.45 11.68 24.01
N ASP A 127 8.76 12.48 24.80
CA ASP A 127 7.31 12.63 24.69
C ASP A 127 7.03 13.61 23.54
N VAL A 128 6.22 13.15 22.59
CA VAL A 128 5.87 13.87 21.36
C VAL A 128 4.37 14.08 21.31
N VAL A 129 3.96 15.32 21.12
CA VAL A 129 2.56 15.67 20.90
C VAL A 129 2.37 16.04 19.44
N VAL A 130 1.42 15.36 18.77
CA VAL A 130 1.01 15.65 17.40
C VAL A 130 -0.38 16.26 17.43
N VAL A 131 -0.58 17.39 16.75
CA VAL A 131 -1.89 18.05 16.66
C VAL A 131 -2.37 17.98 15.22
N GLY A 132 -3.52 17.31 15.04
CA GLY A 132 -4.14 17.06 13.75
C GLY A 132 -3.95 15.62 13.26
N GLY A 133 -5.05 14.87 13.19
CA GLY A 133 -5.11 13.46 12.78
C GLY A 133 -5.33 13.25 11.27
N GLY A 134 -4.89 14.20 10.44
CA GLY A 134 -4.80 14.00 9.00
C GLY A 134 -3.64 13.09 8.62
N PRO A 135 -3.44 12.80 7.31
CA PRO A 135 -2.41 11.84 6.86
C PRO A 135 -1.00 12.22 7.31
N ALA A 136 -0.65 13.50 7.29
CA ALA A 136 0.66 13.96 7.72
C ALA A 136 0.88 13.76 9.23
N GLY A 137 -0.12 14.09 10.06
CA GLY A 137 -0.02 13.89 11.52
C GLY A 137 0.01 12.42 11.89
N LEU A 138 -0.82 11.59 11.28
CA LEU A 138 -0.82 10.14 11.50
C LEU A 138 0.51 9.51 11.09
N GLU A 139 1.08 9.88 9.94
CA GLU A 139 2.39 9.36 9.52
C GLU A 139 3.51 9.86 10.44
N ALA A 140 3.49 11.13 10.84
CA ALA A 140 4.46 11.66 11.79
C ALA A 140 4.40 10.94 13.14
N ALA A 141 3.19 10.70 13.67
CA ALA A 141 2.98 9.96 14.90
C ALA A 141 3.48 8.50 14.79
N ARG A 142 3.14 7.83 13.66
CA ARG A 142 3.60 6.47 13.36
C ARG A 142 5.13 6.38 13.34
N VAL A 143 5.79 7.27 12.61
CA VAL A 143 7.26 7.28 12.49
C VAL A 143 7.91 7.61 13.83
N ALA A 144 7.39 8.59 14.59
CA ALA A 144 7.90 8.91 15.91
C ALA A 144 7.81 7.70 16.86
N ALA A 145 6.67 6.98 16.84
CA ALA A 145 6.49 5.77 17.66
C ALA A 145 7.44 4.63 17.20
N LEU A 146 7.62 4.41 15.90
CA LEU A 146 8.62 3.46 15.37
C LEU A 146 10.04 3.79 15.83
N ARG A 147 10.35 5.06 16.03
CA ARG A 147 11.62 5.53 16.55
C ARG A 147 11.74 5.44 18.08
N GLY A 148 10.72 4.91 18.76
CA GLY A 148 10.72 4.68 20.21
C GLY A 148 10.35 5.90 21.04
N HIS A 149 9.75 6.93 20.44
CA HIS A 149 9.16 8.05 21.19
C HIS A 149 7.81 7.66 21.79
N SER A 150 7.45 8.26 22.93
CA SER A 150 6.09 8.22 23.47
C SER A 150 5.26 9.27 22.73
N VAL A 151 4.16 8.88 22.11
CA VAL A 151 3.41 9.76 21.20
C VAL A 151 1.96 9.85 21.60
N THR A 152 1.46 11.09 21.75
CA THR A 152 0.04 11.40 21.88
C THR A 152 -0.41 12.25 20.68
N LEU A 153 -1.48 11.84 19.99
CA LEU A 153 -2.03 12.55 18.85
C LEU A 153 -3.44 13.05 19.16
N TYR A 154 -3.66 14.35 18.99
CA TYR A 154 -4.96 15.00 19.15
C TYR A 154 -5.58 15.33 17.79
N GLU A 155 -6.86 15.04 17.66
CA GLU A 155 -7.70 15.41 16.51
C GLU A 155 -8.96 16.12 17.01
N ALA A 156 -9.34 17.20 16.34
CA ALA A 156 -10.49 18.00 16.73
C ALA A 156 -11.83 17.41 16.29
N SER A 157 -11.81 16.58 15.24
CA SER A 157 -13.01 15.90 14.75
C SER A 157 -13.17 14.51 15.41
N ASP A 158 -14.34 13.93 15.22
CA ASP A 158 -14.68 12.61 15.73
C ASP A 158 -14.04 11.46 14.93
N ARG A 159 -13.34 11.79 13.82
CA ARG A 159 -12.76 10.80 12.92
C ARG A 159 -11.38 11.21 12.40
N PHE A 160 -10.41 10.33 12.59
CA PHE A 160 -9.08 10.46 12.02
C PHE A 160 -9.05 10.27 10.49
N GLY A 161 -8.05 10.86 9.82
CA GLY A 161 -7.82 10.75 8.37
C GLY A 161 -7.99 12.06 7.62
N GLY A 162 -8.59 13.09 8.23
CA GLY A 162 -8.69 14.44 7.67
C GLY A 162 -9.24 14.48 6.25
N MET A 163 -8.61 15.28 5.38
CA MET A 163 -9.05 15.47 3.98
C MET A 163 -8.98 14.20 3.12
N MET A 164 -8.25 13.15 3.52
CA MET A 164 -8.28 11.87 2.80
C MET A 164 -9.69 11.27 2.81
N ARG A 165 -10.43 11.40 3.93
CA ARG A 165 -11.81 10.94 4.05
C ARG A 165 -12.77 11.67 3.10
N THR A 166 -12.50 12.96 2.85
CA THR A 166 -13.27 13.74 1.88
C THR A 166 -12.91 13.33 0.46
N ALA A 167 -11.64 13.18 0.15
CA ALA A 167 -11.17 12.72 -1.14
C ALA A 167 -11.71 11.33 -1.52
N ALA A 168 -11.78 10.41 -0.55
CA ALA A 168 -12.28 9.05 -0.74
C ALA A 168 -13.73 8.99 -1.26
N LYS A 169 -14.53 10.04 -1.05
CA LYS A 169 -15.92 10.14 -1.55
C LYS A 169 -15.97 10.41 -3.07
N GLY A 170 -14.86 10.82 -3.66
CA GLY A 170 -14.77 11.05 -5.11
C GLY A 170 -14.70 9.75 -5.91
N PRO A 171 -15.18 9.76 -7.16
CA PRO A 171 -15.05 8.61 -8.05
C PRO A 171 -13.59 8.17 -8.19
N GLY A 172 -13.31 6.87 -8.09
CA GLY A 172 -11.97 6.30 -8.22
C GLY A 172 -11.03 6.53 -7.03
N TRP A 173 -11.47 7.19 -5.95
CA TRP A 173 -10.63 7.55 -4.80
C TRP A 173 -10.96 6.80 -3.51
N ALA A 174 -11.90 5.87 -3.53
CA ALA A 174 -12.37 5.14 -2.34
C ALA A 174 -11.21 4.49 -1.54
N ARG A 175 -10.14 4.07 -2.19
CA ARG A 175 -8.97 3.47 -1.54
C ARG A 175 -8.16 4.44 -0.65
N MET A 176 -8.43 5.73 -0.70
CA MET A 176 -7.88 6.69 0.26
C MET A 176 -8.37 6.43 1.69
N ASP A 177 -9.59 5.92 1.85
CA ASP A 177 -10.09 5.50 3.17
C ASP A 177 -9.28 4.33 3.73
N LEU A 178 -8.90 3.36 2.88
CA LEU A 178 -8.06 2.23 3.33
C LEU A 178 -6.71 2.69 3.87
N LEU A 179 -6.07 3.66 3.19
CA LEU A 179 -4.80 4.22 3.67
C LEU A 179 -4.98 4.97 4.98
N ALA A 180 -6.06 5.73 5.13
CA ALA A 180 -6.35 6.43 6.38
C ALA A 180 -6.63 5.45 7.52
N ASP A 181 -7.39 4.38 7.28
CA ASP A 181 -7.67 3.33 8.27
C ASP A 181 -6.40 2.58 8.67
N TRP A 182 -5.54 2.28 7.68
CA TRP A 182 -4.24 1.65 7.93
C TRP A 182 -3.34 2.53 8.82
N LEU A 183 -3.22 3.83 8.53
CA LEU A 183 -2.43 4.76 9.35
C LEU A 183 -2.91 4.79 10.80
N VAL A 184 -4.22 4.84 11.01
CA VAL A 184 -4.82 4.78 12.36
C VAL A 184 -4.52 3.44 13.03
N GLY A 185 -4.65 2.35 12.29
CA GLY A 185 -4.34 0.99 12.76
C GLY A 185 -2.88 0.84 13.19
N GLU A 186 -1.94 1.34 12.37
CA GLU A 186 -0.51 1.31 12.70
C GLU A 186 -0.18 2.20 13.91
N CYS A 187 -0.76 3.40 14.01
CA CYS A 187 -0.59 4.23 15.21
C CYS A 187 -1.01 3.49 16.48
N ARG A 188 -2.18 2.84 16.45
CA ARG A 188 -2.66 2.04 17.60
C ARG A 188 -1.76 0.85 17.90
N HIS A 189 -1.33 0.13 16.86
CA HIS A 189 -0.43 -1.02 16.99
C HIS A 189 0.91 -0.63 17.64
N LEU A 190 1.41 0.56 17.34
CA LEU A 190 2.66 1.11 17.89
C LEU A 190 2.50 1.80 19.23
N GLY A 191 1.30 1.80 19.80
CA GLY A 191 1.04 2.39 21.14
C GLY A 191 0.91 3.91 21.14
N VAL A 192 0.61 4.54 20.00
CA VAL A 192 0.25 5.96 19.95
C VAL A 192 -1.08 6.17 20.68
N GLU A 193 -1.11 7.11 21.61
CA GLU A 193 -2.34 7.56 22.25
C GLU A 193 -3.11 8.49 21.29
N LEU A 194 -4.36 8.08 20.93
CA LEU A 194 -5.22 8.77 19.96
C LEU A 194 -6.45 9.36 20.62
#